data_6a08e1a8430961d9edf293dea2327f71
#
_entry.id   6a08e1a8430961d9edf293dea2327f71
#
_cell.length_a   1.000
_cell.length_b   1.000
_cell.length_c   1.000
_cell.angle_alpha   90.00
_cell.angle_beta   90.00
_cell.angle_gamma   90.00
#
_symmetry.space_group_name_H-M   'P 1'
#
loop_
_entity.id
_entity.type
_entity.pdbx_description
1 polymer ?
#
loop_
_entity_poly.entity_id
_entity_poly.type
_entity_poly.pdbx_seq_one_letter_code
_entity_poly.pdbx_strand_id
1 'polypeptide(L)'
;MAQVGRVTAEGTAPGAGAGASLVLGINRSAPRDWLSLSAALPVNGDPFWASAGGWRRFATPGRAGVLLDLSAHGFVQRFTALEQPAPSPAPIPLPGSGAIPREVAVSGAGAGGEALGGVHAATGPLALELRGGASGQRSELGGETAQRILPTADARVTLVRLPVAIGGETRAWWKGSERHAYAGGTLRAIQGPVQLWGSAGRWVSDGVPDLVWAAGARAAIGPLLQLQLTARGNTFDPVYLTRTGTSVAFGMSVRLGGTAPGARAPVPARYVNGRAEVRIPSRGIEGQPSIAGDFTGWKPAPMEREGNRWVWRGELAPGTYHYAFVGADGKWFVPASVPGRRDDGMGGHVAVLVVAS
;
A
#
# COMPACT_ATOMS: atom_id res chain seq x y z
N MET A 1 11.88 15.15 -8.69
CA MET A 1 11.13 14.09 -7.99
C MET A 1 10.05 14.76 -7.15
N ALA A 2 8.78 14.44 -7.41
CA ALA A 2 7.70 15.01 -6.62
C ALA A 2 7.53 14.19 -5.34
N GLN A 3 7.73 14.82 -4.20
CA GLN A 3 7.41 14.26 -2.90
C GLN A 3 5.98 14.68 -2.56
N VAL A 4 5.12 13.73 -2.23
CA VAL A 4 3.75 14.00 -1.83
C VAL A 4 3.63 13.71 -0.34
N GLY A 5 3.50 14.77 0.47
CA GLY A 5 3.09 14.66 1.86
C GLY A 5 1.56 14.59 1.96
N ARG A 6 1.03 13.79 2.86
CA ARG A 6 -0.39 13.74 3.18
C ARG A 6 -0.59 13.68 4.69
N VAL A 7 -1.58 14.39 5.17
CA VAL A 7 -2.14 14.18 6.51
C VAL A 7 -3.41 13.37 6.35
N THR A 8 -3.57 12.36 7.17
CA THR A 8 -4.73 11.47 7.17
C THR A 8 -5.40 11.53 8.54
N ALA A 9 -6.71 11.67 8.55
CA ALA A 9 -7.54 11.43 9.72
C ALA A 9 -8.47 10.25 9.40
N GLU A 10 -8.53 9.27 10.29
CA GLU A 10 -9.33 8.07 10.10
C GLU A 10 -10.06 7.74 11.41
N GLY A 11 -11.37 7.60 11.33
CA GLY A 11 -12.18 7.08 12.41
C GLY A 11 -12.38 5.57 12.22
N THR A 12 -12.11 4.78 13.24
CA THR A 12 -12.35 3.33 13.23
C THR A 12 -13.56 3.00 14.12
N ALA A 13 -14.49 2.24 13.58
CA ALA A 13 -15.56 1.62 14.36
C ALA A 13 -15.29 0.11 14.39
N PRO A 14 -14.95 -0.46 15.54
CA PRO A 14 -14.81 -1.90 15.68
C PRO A 14 -16.17 -2.59 15.74
N GLY A 15 -16.21 -3.86 15.43
CA GLY A 15 -17.33 -4.74 15.76
C GLY A 15 -17.57 -4.81 17.27
N ALA A 16 -18.74 -5.28 17.68
CA ALA A 16 -19.22 -5.26 19.06
C ALA A 16 -18.12 -5.51 20.10
N GLY A 17 -17.87 -4.54 20.95
CA GLY A 17 -17.02 -4.66 22.16
C GLY A 17 -15.70 -3.89 22.17
N ALA A 18 -15.27 -3.24 21.10
CA ALA A 18 -14.04 -2.45 21.10
C ALA A 18 -14.32 -0.96 20.80
N GLY A 19 -13.52 -0.06 21.38
CA GLY A 19 -13.74 1.38 21.32
C GLY A 19 -13.46 1.99 19.94
N ALA A 20 -14.07 3.13 19.65
CA ALA A 20 -13.74 3.94 18.48
C ALA A 20 -12.41 4.67 18.70
N SER A 21 -11.62 4.82 17.65
CA SER A 21 -10.39 5.61 17.69
C SER A 21 -10.30 6.57 16.52
N LEU A 22 -9.65 7.71 16.76
CA LEU A 22 -9.25 8.66 15.74
C LEU A 22 -7.79 8.41 15.38
N VAL A 23 -7.52 7.99 14.17
CA VAL A 23 -6.16 7.79 13.67
C VAL A 23 -5.72 9.03 12.92
N LEU A 24 -4.63 9.63 13.36
CA LEU A 24 -3.97 10.72 12.66
C LEU A 24 -2.69 10.20 12.02
N GLY A 25 -2.42 10.58 10.79
CA GLY A 25 -1.24 10.12 10.08
C GLY A 25 -0.66 11.16 9.14
N ILE A 26 0.64 11.10 8.97
CA ILE A 26 1.37 11.81 7.93
C ILE A 26 2.17 10.81 7.12
N ASN A 27 2.10 10.91 5.82
CA ASN A 27 2.89 10.05 4.96
C ASN A 27 3.53 10.84 3.82
N ARG A 28 4.66 10.36 3.38
CA ARG A 28 5.40 10.84 2.22
C ARG A 28 5.58 9.68 1.26
N SER A 29 5.31 9.90 0.00
CA SER A 29 5.46 8.90 -1.05
C SER A 29 6.27 9.48 -2.21
N ALA A 30 7.25 8.72 -2.68
CA ALA A 30 8.01 8.99 -3.90
C ALA A 30 8.18 7.67 -4.67
N PRO A 31 8.61 7.67 -5.95
CA PRO A 31 8.68 6.46 -6.76
C PRO A 31 9.52 5.32 -6.19
N ARG A 32 10.50 5.64 -5.35
CA ARG A 32 11.41 4.64 -4.77
C ARG A 32 11.49 4.70 -3.25
N ASP A 33 10.66 5.47 -2.61
CA ASP A 33 10.56 5.52 -1.16
C ASP A 33 9.14 5.86 -0.68
N TRP A 34 8.84 5.39 0.50
CA TRP A 34 7.63 5.71 1.23
C TRP A 34 7.97 5.79 2.72
N LEU A 35 7.40 6.77 3.39
CA LEU A 35 7.50 6.95 4.83
C LEU A 35 6.11 7.27 5.38
N SER A 36 5.76 6.68 6.50
CA SER A 36 4.52 6.94 7.22
C SER A 36 4.78 7.07 8.71
N LEU A 37 4.07 7.98 9.31
CA LEU A 37 3.96 8.13 10.77
C LEU A 37 2.48 8.25 11.08
N SER A 38 1.98 7.49 12.04
CA SER A 38 0.58 7.53 12.46
C SER A 38 0.42 7.27 13.95
N ALA A 39 -0.65 7.81 14.50
CA ALA A 39 -1.05 7.59 15.88
C ALA A 39 -2.56 7.47 15.98
N ALA A 40 -3.05 6.55 16.81
CA ALA A 40 -4.44 6.41 17.17
C ALA A 40 -4.68 7.00 18.55
N LEU A 41 -5.65 7.90 18.62
CA LEU A 41 -6.15 8.49 19.85
C LEU A 41 -7.47 7.79 20.18
N PRO A 42 -7.60 7.15 21.33
CA PRO A 42 -8.86 6.55 21.75
C PRO A 42 -9.93 7.61 21.97
N VAL A 43 -11.13 7.35 21.51
CA VAL A 43 -12.29 8.25 21.76
C VAL A 43 -12.91 7.91 23.10
N ASN A 44 -12.91 6.63 23.48
CA ASN A 44 -13.51 6.11 24.69
C ASN A 44 -12.54 5.21 25.47
N GLY A 45 -11.37 5.74 25.89
CA GLY A 45 -10.40 4.94 26.62
C GLY A 45 -9.32 4.31 25.72
N ASP A 46 -9.04 3.04 25.87
CA ASP A 46 -8.00 2.30 25.15
C ASP A 46 -8.47 1.72 23.80
N PRO A 47 -7.56 1.40 22.86
CA PRO A 47 -6.11 1.50 22.94
C PRO A 47 -5.52 2.79 22.35
N PHE A 48 -4.39 3.24 22.90
CA PHE A 48 -3.49 4.17 22.22
C PHE A 48 -2.43 3.38 21.45
N TRP A 49 -2.13 3.79 20.22
CA TRP A 49 -0.96 3.30 19.51
C TRP A 49 -0.36 4.38 18.61
N ALA A 50 0.94 4.25 18.38
CA ALA A 50 1.65 5.03 17.36
C ALA A 50 2.55 4.12 16.57
N SER A 51 2.71 4.41 15.28
CA SER A 51 3.58 3.64 14.39
C SER A 51 4.34 4.55 13.45
N ALA A 52 5.54 4.08 13.09
CA ALA A 52 6.36 4.67 12.03
C ALA A 52 6.84 3.55 11.11
N GLY A 53 6.87 3.80 9.81
CA GLY A 53 7.37 2.80 8.88
C GLY A 53 7.68 3.40 7.53
N GLY A 54 8.47 2.67 6.77
CA GLY A 54 8.83 3.07 5.44
C GLY A 54 9.58 2.00 4.68
N TRP A 55 9.74 2.22 3.39
CA TRP A 55 10.59 1.41 2.53
C TRP A 55 11.36 2.29 1.56
N ARG A 56 12.49 1.78 1.10
CA ARG A 56 13.31 2.42 0.08
C ARG A 56 13.92 1.40 -0.88
N ARG A 57 13.88 1.72 -2.17
CA ARG A 57 14.45 0.91 -3.24
C ARG A 57 15.65 1.59 -3.87
N PHE A 58 16.70 0.82 -4.08
CA PHE A 58 17.96 1.26 -4.64
C PHE A 58 18.19 0.55 -5.99
N ALA A 59 18.67 1.30 -6.98
CA ALA A 59 19.05 0.69 -8.26
C ALA A 59 20.24 -0.26 -8.09
N THR A 60 20.15 -1.42 -8.72
CA THR A 60 21.26 -2.38 -8.77
C THR A 60 22.14 -2.04 -9.97
N PRO A 61 23.43 -1.76 -9.78
CA PRO A 61 24.34 -1.50 -10.89
C PRO A 61 24.37 -2.67 -11.89
N GLY A 62 24.27 -2.35 -13.19
CA GLY A 62 24.36 -3.34 -14.27
C GLY A 62 23.18 -4.28 -14.46
N ARG A 63 22.11 -4.14 -13.68
CA ARG A 63 20.90 -4.97 -13.81
C ARG A 63 19.65 -4.12 -13.93
N ALA A 64 19.20 -3.88 -15.15
CA ALA A 64 17.93 -3.21 -15.40
C ALA A 64 16.75 -4.03 -14.84
N GLY A 65 15.79 -3.36 -14.22
CA GLY A 65 14.58 -4.02 -13.68
C GLY A 65 14.75 -4.71 -12.33
N VAL A 66 15.94 -4.69 -11.72
CA VAL A 66 16.19 -5.23 -10.39
C VAL A 66 16.56 -4.11 -9.43
N LEU A 67 15.88 -4.04 -8.30
CA LEU A 67 16.12 -3.07 -7.23
C LEU A 67 16.40 -3.80 -5.92
N LEU A 68 17.30 -3.27 -5.10
CA LEU A 68 17.38 -3.65 -3.69
C LEU A 68 16.24 -2.98 -2.94
N ASP A 69 15.56 -3.73 -2.07
CA ASP A 69 14.44 -3.26 -1.25
C ASP A 69 14.84 -3.30 0.22
N LEU A 70 14.65 -2.19 0.91
CA LEU A 70 14.78 -2.11 2.36
C LEU A 70 13.47 -1.56 2.92
N SER A 71 12.91 -2.25 3.91
CA SER A 71 11.73 -1.80 4.62
C SER A 71 11.92 -1.95 6.13
N ALA A 72 11.34 -1.01 6.87
CA ALA A 72 11.26 -1.11 8.31
C ALA A 72 9.97 -0.47 8.79
N HIS A 73 9.39 -1.03 9.83
CA HIS A 73 8.35 -0.38 10.59
C HIS A 73 8.49 -0.67 12.08
N GLY A 74 7.96 0.23 12.89
CA GLY A 74 7.89 0.06 14.34
C GLY A 74 6.61 0.65 14.88
N PHE A 75 6.20 0.20 16.05
CA PHE A 75 5.05 0.73 16.75
C PHE A 75 5.26 0.68 18.27
N VAL A 76 4.49 1.52 18.94
CA VAL A 76 4.27 1.47 20.38
C VAL A 76 2.77 1.47 20.63
N GLN A 77 2.34 0.74 21.65
CA GLN A 77 0.91 0.68 22.02
C GLN A 77 0.74 0.66 23.54
N ARG A 78 -0.40 1.14 23.98
CA ARG A 78 -0.89 1.04 25.34
C ARG A 78 -2.33 0.56 25.30
N PHE A 79 -2.68 -0.40 26.14
CA PHE A 79 -3.98 -1.03 26.14
C PHE A 79 -4.36 -1.48 27.53
N THR A 80 -5.66 -1.72 27.72
CA THR A 80 -6.19 -2.37 28.91
C THR A 80 -6.74 -3.74 28.51
N ALA A 81 -6.27 -4.79 29.17
CA ALA A 81 -6.78 -6.13 29.00
C ALA A 81 -7.71 -6.47 30.17
N LEU A 82 -8.75 -7.24 29.91
CA LEU A 82 -9.59 -7.83 30.96
C LEU A 82 -9.03 -9.23 31.27
N GLU A 83 -8.44 -9.40 32.43
CA GLU A 83 -7.99 -10.71 32.91
C GLU A 83 -9.03 -11.30 33.84
N GLN A 84 -9.34 -12.58 33.63
CA GLN A 84 -10.00 -13.36 34.65
C GLN A 84 -8.92 -13.73 35.67
N PRO A 85 -9.05 -13.33 36.95
CA PRO A 85 -8.10 -13.77 37.97
C PRO A 85 -8.09 -15.30 37.96
N ALA A 86 -6.87 -15.87 38.04
CA ALA A 86 -6.71 -17.31 38.18
C ALA A 86 -7.65 -17.81 39.29
N PRO A 87 -8.36 -18.92 39.05
CA PRO A 87 -9.24 -19.44 40.09
C PRO A 87 -8.40 -19.63 41.36
N SER A 88 -8.69 -18.81 42.36
CA SER A 88 -8.05 -18.99 43.68
C SER A 88 -8.35 -20.44 44.11
N PRO A 89 -7.38 -21.16 44.70
CA PRO A 89 -7.66 -22.45 45.30
C PRO A 89 -8.55 -22.24 46.52
N ALA A 90 -9.76 -21.81 46.28
CA ALA A 90 -10.77 -21.63 47.33
C ALA A 90 -11.32 -22.99 47.71
N PRO A 91 -11.61 -23.23 48.99
CA PRO A 91 -12.30 -24.41 49.42
C PRO A 91 -13.65 -24.50 48.68
N ILE A 92 -14.00 -25.73 48.30
CA ILE A 92 -15.18 -26.16 47.54
C ILE A 92 -16.35 -25.17 47.62
N PRO A 93 -16.80 -24.56 46.52
CA PRO A 93 -17.90 -23.62 46.58
C PRO A 93 -19.18 -24.32 47.10
N LEU A 94 -19.82 -23.75 48.08
CA LEU A 94 -21.14 -24.19 48.50
C LEU A 94 -22.13 -24.07 47.31
N PRO A 95 -22.98 -25.06 47.05
CA PRO A 95 -23.98 -25.01 46.02
C PRO A 95 -24.84 -23.75 46.19
N GLY A 96 -24.79 -22.84 45.22
CA GLY A 96 -25.56 -21.60 45.22
C GLY A 96 -24.76 -20.29 45.29
N SER A 97 -23.48 -20.32 45.61
CA SER A 97 -22.60 -19.13 45.51
C SER A 97 -21.96 -19.04 44.12
N GLY A 98 -22.75 -18.65 43.15
CA GLY A 98 -22.24 -18.27 41.83
C GLY A 98 -21.45 -16.97 41.94
N ALA A 99 -20.19 -17.05 42.41
CA ALA A 99 -19.27 -15.95 42.25
C ALA A 99 -18.98 -15.82 40.76
N ILE A 100 -19.58 -14.86 40.11
CA ILE A 100 -19.22 -14.45 38.74
C ILE A 100 -17.72 -14.03 38.80
N PRO A 101 -16.85 -14.65 38.03
CA PRO A 101 -15.44 -14.22 37.99
C PRO A 101 -15.41 -12.71 37.69
N ARG A 102 -14.88 -11.94 38.62
CA ARG A 102 -14.79 -10.49 38.47
C ARG A 102 -13.58 -10.25 37.52
N GLU A 103 -13.87 -9.84 36.29
CA GLU A 103 -12.85 -9.39 35.36
C GLU A 103 -12.11 -8.19 35.97
N VAL A 104 -10.79 -8.27 36.03
CA VAL A 104 -9.94 -7.20 36.51
C VAL A 104 -9.28 -6.54 35.30
N ALA A 105 -9.42 -5.22 35.21
CA ALA A 105 -8.76 -4.45 34.17
C ALA A 105 -7.25 -4.33 34.48
N VAL A 106 -6.41 -4.82 33.59
CA VAL A 106 -4.95 -4.79 33.74
C VAL A 106 -4.39 -3.93 32.61
N SER A 107 -3.58 -2.95 32.98
CA SER A 107 -2.91 -2.09 32.01
C SER A 107 -1.73 -2.83 31.37
N GLY A 108 -1.61 -2.69 30.04
CA GLY A 108 -0.52 -3.24 29.28
C GLY A 108 0.15 -2.18 28.41
N ALA A 109 1.39 -2.43 28.06
CA ALA A 109 2.16 -1.64 27.10
C ALA A 109 2.93 -2.57 26.17
N GLY A 110 3.17 -2.13 24.95
CA GLY A 110 3.97 -2.90 24.01
C GLY A 110 4.70 -2.01 23.02
N ALA A 111 5.83 -2.50 22.56
CA ALA A 111 6.57 -1.91 21.45
C ALA A 111 7.09 -3.03 20.55
N GLY A 112 7.13 -2.80 19.27
CA GLY A 112 7.64 -3.78 18.33
C GLY A 112 7.97 -3.18 16.99
N GLY A 113 8.46 -4.02 16.11
CA GLY A 113 8.81 -3.59 14.76
C GLY A 113 9.36 -4.71 13.91
N GLU A 114 9.65 -4.36 12.70
CA GLU A 114 10.18 -5.23 11.68
C GLU A 114 11.20 -4.49 10.82
N ALA A 115 12.25 -5.21 10.43
CA ALA A 115 13.20 -4.73 9.44
C ALA A 115 13.48 -5.84 8.42
N LEU A 116 13.22 -5.57 7.15
CA LEU A 116 13.39 -6.50 6.05
C LEU A 116 14.25 -5.89 4.97
N GLY A 117 15.12 -6.72 4.39
CA GLY A 117 15.88 -6.39 3.18
C GLY A 117 15.66 -7.45 2.11
N GLY A 118 15.75 -7.07 0.84
CA GLY A 118 15.51 -8.01 -0.23
C GLY A 118 15.69 -7.45 -1.62
N VAL A 119 15.03 -8.07 -2.56
CA VAL A 119 15.07 -7.70 -3.98
C VAL A 119 13.66 -7.50 -4.53
N HIS A 120 13.53 -6.52 -5.39
CA HIS A 120 12.37 -6.30 -6.22
C HIS A 120 12.78 -6.38 -7.69
N ALA A 121 12.14 -7.23 -8.44
CA ALA A 121 12.37 -7.40 -9.87
C ALA A 121 11.08 -7.19 -10.64
N ALA A 122 11.14 -6.49 -11.77
CA ALA A 122 9.99 -6.28 -12.64
C ALA A 122 10.38 -6.53 -14.10
N THR A 123 9.50 -7.25 -14.80
CA THR A 123 9.62 -7.51 -16.23
C THR A 123 8.23 -7.50 -16.89
N GLY A 124 8.04 -6.59 -17.85
CA GLY A 124 6.72 -6.39 -18.44
C GLY A 124 5.64 -6.12 -17.38
N PRO A 125 4.52 -6.86 -17.38
CA PRO A 125 3.44 -6.68 -16.40
C PRO A 125 3.70 -7.40 -15.06
N LEU A 126 4.78 -8.18 -14.94
CA LEU A 126 5.06 -9.01 -13.77
C LEU A 126 6.07 -8.32 -12.85
N ALA A 127 5.77 -8.28 -11.56
CA ALA A 127 6.68 -7.86 -10.50
C ALA A 127 6.81 -8.98 -9.45
N LEU A 128 8.04 -9.19 -8.99
CA LEU A 128 8.41 -10.13 -7.93
C LEU A 128 9.14 -9.39 -6.84
N GLU A 129 8.82 -9.68 -5.59
CA GLU A 129 9.47 -9.14 -4.40
C GLU A 129 9.79 -10.28 -3.44
N LEU A 130 11.02 -10.35 -2.98
CA LEU A 130 11.50 -11.33 -2.00
C LEU A 130 12.27 -10.57 -0.94
N ARG A 131 11.88 -10.74 0.33
CA ARG A 131 12.51 -10.06 1.46
C ARG A 131 12.75 -11.02 2.62
N GLY A 132 13.76 -10.73 3.42
CA GLY A 132 14.05 -11.45 4.65
C GLY A 132 14.62 -10.51 5.70
N GLY A 133 14.46 -10.87 6.96
CA GLY A 133 14.93 -10.07 8.09
C GLY A 133 14.38 -10.57 9.41
N ALA A 134 13.96 -9.67 10.27
CA ALA A 134 13.44 -10.02 11.59
C ALA A 134 12.25 -9.11 11.97
N SER A 135 11.31 -9.70 12.69
CA SER A 135 10.22 -9.02 13.38
C SER A 135 10.34 -9.29 14.89
N GLY A 136 10.03 -8.31 15.71
CA GLY A 136 10.11 -8.49 17.15
C GLY A 136 9.20 -7.57 17.91
N GLN A 137 8.89 -7.98 19.15
CA GLN A 137 8.15 -7.18 20.10
C GLN A 137 8.63 -7.37 21.53
N ARG A 138 8.35 -6.39 22.33
CA ARG A 138 8.35 -6.43 23.78
C ARG A 138 6.99 -5.96 24.29
N SER A 139 6.38 -6.72 25.16
CA SER A 139 5.11 -6.36 25.82
C SER A 139 5.24 -6.50 27.32
N GLU A 140 4.49 -5.69 28.04
CA GLU A 140 4.35 -5.74 29.50
C GLU A 140 2.84 -5.76 29.80
N LEU A 141 2.43 -6.70 30.62
CA LEU A 141 1.04 -6.86 31.05
C LEU A 141 1.05 -7.31 32.51
N GLY A 142 0.36 -6.56 33.39
CA GLY A 142 0.27 -6.92 34.82
C GLY A 142 1.62 -6.99 35.55
N GLY A 143 2.67 -6.30 35.05
CA GLY A 143 4.03 -6.37 35.58
C GLY A 143 4.89 -7.49 34.98
N GLU A 144 4.30 -8.38 34.19
CA GLU A 144 5.05 -9.41 33.46
C GLU A 144 5.55 -8.86 32.12
N THR A 145 6.82 -9.12 31.81
CA THR A 145 7.43 -8.71 30.54
C THR A 145 7.65 -9.93 29.65
N ALA A 146 7.13 -9.86 28.44
CA ALA A 146 7.40 -10.82 27.37
C ALA A 146 8.18 -10.15 26.22
N GLN A 147 9.19 -10.86 25.71
CA GLN A 147 9.95 -10.41 24.53
C GLN A 147 10.03 -11.54 23.51
N ARG A 148 9.84 -11.17 22.25
CA ARG A 148 9.86 -12.10 21.13
C ARG A 148 10.56 -11.49 19.93
N ILE A 149 11.46 -12.26 19.32
CA ILE A 149 12.12 -11.91 18.05
C ILE A 149 12.03 -13.14 17.15
N LEU A 150 11.50 -12.93 15.94
CA LEU A 150 11.28 -13.97 14.96
C LEU A 150 12.00 -13.60 13.65
N PRO A 151 12.86 -14.45 13.13
CA PRO A 151 13.25 -14.38 11.72
C PRO A 151 12.00 -14.35 10.84
N THR A 152 12.03 -13.53 9.81
CA THR A 152 10.87 -13.26 8.96
C THR A 152 11.30 -13.29 7.51
N ALA A 153 10.50 -13.91 6.66
CA ALA A 153 10.64 -13.83 5.22
C ALA A 153 9.29 -13.55 4.58
N ASP A 154 9.27 -12.79 3.51
CA ASP A 154 8.09 -12.61 2.67
C ASP A 154 8.42 -12.69 1.19
N ALA A 155 7.42 -13.09 0.41
CA ALA A 155 7.47 -13.10 -1.03
C ALA A 155 6.14 -12.56 -1.58
N ARG A 156 6.23 -11.77 -2.64
CA ARG A 156 5.07 -11.24 -3.34
C ARG A 156 5.27 -11.32 -4.83
N VAL A 157 4.24 -11.76 -5.53
CA VAL A 157 4.15 -11.71 -6.98
C VAL A 157 2.96 -10.83 -7.37
N THR A 158 3.13 -9.97 -8.35
CA THR A 158 2.06 -9.09 -8.81
C THR A 158 2.04 -9.05 -10.33
N LEU A 159 0.87 -9.28 -10.91
CA LEU A 159 0.59 -9.10 -12.33
C LEU A 159 -0.21 -7.80 -12.49
N VAL A 160 0.34 -6.84 -13.20
CA VAL A 160 -0.28 -5.53 -13.44
C VAL A 160 -0.77 -5.47 -14.89
N ARG A 161 -2.09 -5.44 -15.07
CA ARG A 161 -2.75 -5.13 -16.34
C ARG A 161 -3.77 -4.04 -16.07
N LEU A 162 -3.35 -2.80 -16.25
CA LEU A 162 -4.24 -1.66 -15.97
C LEU A 162 -5.59 -1.83 -16.67
N PRO A 163 -6.72 -1.56 -15.98
CA PRO A 163 -6.83 -0.90 -14.69
C PRO A 163 -6.72 -1.84 -13.46
N VAL A 164 -6.35 -3.10 -13.64
CA VAL A 164 -6.36 -4.13 -12.61
C VAL A 164 -4.94 -4.64 -12.32
N ALA A 165 -4.66 -4.91 -11.05
CA ALA A 165 -3.50 -5.66 -10.61
C ALA A 165 -3.96 -6.80 -9.69
N ILE A 166 -3.43 -7.99 -9.92
CA ILE A 166 -3.69 -9.20 -9.13
C ILE A 166 -2.36 -9.68 -8.58
N GLY A 167 -2.32 -10.08 -7.33
CA GLY A 167 -1.11 -10.57 -6.70
C GLY A 167 -1.34 -11.76 -5.79
N GLY A 168 -0.25 -12.47 -5.52
CA GLY A 168 -0.14 -13.44 -4.45
C GLY A 168 0.95 -12.99 -3.49
N GLU A 169 0.76 -13.28 -2.22
CA GLU A 169 1.73 -12.98 -1.17
C GLU A 169 1.84 -14.12 -0.19
N THR A 170 3.06 -14.36 0.30
CA THR A 170 3.33 -15.29 1.37
C THR A 170 4.23 -14.63 2.39
N ARG A 171 4.10 -15.04 3.64
CA ARG A 171 4.93 -14.57 4.73
C ARG A 171 5.15 -15.67 5.74
N ALA A 172 6.35 -15.77 6.27
CA ALA A 172 6.71 -16.79 7.23
C ALA A 172 7.52 -16.20 8.40
N TRP A 173 7.27 -16.74 9.59
CA TRP A 173 8.04 -16.51 10.81
C TRP A 173 8.38 -17.84 11.42
N TRP A 174 9.53 -17.93 12.06
CA TRP A 174 9.95 -19.17 12.73
C TRP A 174 10.84 -18.89 13.94
N LYS A 175 10.70 -19.73 14.96
CA LYS A 175 11.57 -19.75 16.15
C LYS A 175 11.60 -21.16 16.72
N GLY A 176 12.71 -21.89 16.55
CA GLY A 176 12.80 -23.29 16.92
C GLY A 176 11.76 -24.14 16.21
N SER A 177 10.89 -24.80 16.96
CA SER A 177 9.78 -25.59 16.43
C SER A 177 8.54 -24.77 16.06
N GLU A 178 8.44 -23.55 16.54
CA GLU A 178 7.32 -22.66 16.26
C GLU A 178 7.42 -22.10 14.84
N ARG A 179 6.38 -22.28 14.07
CA ARG A 179 6.31 -21.83 12.67
C ARG A 179 4.94 -21.22 12.39
N HIS A 180 4.95 -20.04 11.80
CA HIS A 180 3.76 -19.36 11.33
C HIS A 180 3.96 -19.00 9.85
N ALA A 181 3.05 -19.42 9.01
CA ALA A 181 3.06 -19.09 7.60
C ALA A 181 1.72 -18.47 7.19
N TYR A 182 1.78 -17.47 6.36
CA TYR A 182 0.62 -16.84 5.74
C TYR A 182 0.70 -16.99 4.23
N ALA A 183 -0.42 -17.26 3.60
CA ALA A 183 -0.56 -17.23 2.15
C ALA A 183 -1.86 -16.52 1.79
N GLY A 184 -1.80 -15.60 0.82
CA GLY A 184 -2.94 -14.80 0.44
C GLY A 184 -2.87 -14.27 -0.98
N GLY A 185 -4.01 -13.75 -1.43
CA GLY A 185 -4.16 -13.06 -2.70
C GLY A 185 -4.50 -11.59 -2.50
N THR A 186 -4.12 -10.77 -3.45
CA THR A 186 -4.44 -9.34 -3.50
C THR A 186 -5.05 -8.95 -4.82
N LEU A 187 -5.97 -8.01 -4.79
CA LEU A 187 -6.61 -7.41 -5.96
C LEU A 187 -6.59 -5.90 -5.81
N ARG A 188 -6.24 -5.20 -6.87
CA ARG A 188 -6.36 -3.74 -6.95
C ARG A 188 -6.98 -3.36 -8.29
N ALA A 189 -7.90 -2.41 -8.26
CA ALA A 189 -8.49 -1.83 -9.47
C ALA A 189 -8.47 -0.30 -9.37
N ILE A 190 -8.17 0.37 -10.49
CA ILE A 190 -8.10 1.84 -10.57
C ILE A 190 -8.98 2.28 -11.72
N GLN A 191 -10.01 3.06 -11.42
CA GLN A 191 -10.89 3.63 -12.44
C GLN A 191 -11.10 5.11 -12.16
N GLY A 192 -10.52 5.95 -13.00
CA GLY A 192 -10.58 7.40 -12.81
C GLY A 192 -10.02 7.82 -11.44
N PRO A 193 -10.80 8.58 -10.64
CA PRO A 193 -10.39 9.01 -9.31
C PRO A 193 -10.52 7.94 -8.23
N VAL A 194 -11.12 6.78 -8.57
CA VAL A 194 -11.45 5.73 -7.61
C VAL A 194 -10.41 4.60 -7.70
N GLN A 195 -9.94 4.17 -6.57
CA GLN A 195 -9.12 2.98 -6.39
C GLN A 195 -9.82 2.02 -5.43
N LEU A 196 -10.02 0.78 -5.87
CA LEU A 196 -10.48 -0.34 -5.05
C LEU A 196 -9.32 -1.27 -4.77
N TRP A 197 -9.32 -1.88 -3.61
CA TRP A 197 -8.34 -2.90 -3.27
C TRP A 197 -8.95 -3.93 -2.33
N GLY A 198 -8.41 -5.13 -2.36
CA GLY A 198 -8.77 -6.20 -1.46
C GLY A 198 -7.63 -7.19 -1.29
N SER A 199 -7.60 -7.87 -0.17
CA SER A 199 -6.74 -9.01 0.11
C SER A 199 -7.50 -10.05 0.93
N ALA A 200 -7.18 -11.31 0.70
CA ALA A 200 -7.67 -12.41 1.50
C ALA A 200 -6.62 -13.51 1.57
N GLY A 201 -6.46 -14.12 2.72
CA GLY A 201 -5.49 -15.16 2.93
C GLY A 201 -5.74 -15.95 4.23
N ARG A 202 -4.91 -16.95 4.45
CA ARG A 202 -5.00 -17.80 5.63
C ARG A 202 -3.63 -17.95 6.28
N TRP A 203 -3.65 -18.05 7.59
CA TRP A 203 -2.52 -18.53 8.36
C TRP A 203 -2.47 -20.07 8.30
N VAL A 204 -1.30 -20.57 7.98
CA VAL A 204 -0.98 -22.00 8.06
C VAL A 204 -0.08 -22.17 9.28
N SER A 205 -0.70 -22.27 10.43
CA SER A 205 -0.02 -22.52 11.71
C SER A 205 -0.94 -23.30 12.62
N ASP A 206 -0.34 -24.08 13.52
CA ASP A 206 -1.09 -24.89 14.46
C ASP A 206 -2.03 -24.01 15.28
N GLY A 207 -3.32 -24.26 15.19
CA GLY A 207 -4.37 -23.59 15.98
C GLY A 207 -4.85 -22.22 15.49
N VAL A 208 -4.48 -21.76 14.27
CA VAL A 208 -5.00 -20.52 13.69
C VAL A 208 -5.53 -20.73 12.27
N PRO A 209 -6.76 -21.24 12.11
CA PRO A 209 -7.32 -21.53 10.79
C PRO A 209 -8.06 -20.34 10.14
N ASP A 210 -8.02 -19.16 10.69
CA ASP A 210 -8.94 -18.09 10.32
C ASP A 210 -8.56 -17.39 9.02
N LEU A 211 -9.58 -17.20 8.18
CA LEU A 211 -9.50 -16.36 6.98
C LEU A 211 -9.27 -14.91 7.42
N VAL A 212 -8.12 -14.37 7.02
CA VAL A 212 -7.79 -12.96 7.17
C VAL A 212 -8.17 -12.22 5.89
N TRP A 213 -8.88 -11.12 6.00
CA TRP A 213 -9.27 -10.34 4.84
C TRP A 213 -9.22 -8.84 5.12
N ALA A 214 -9.00 -8.07 4.07
CA ALA A 214 -9.17 -6.63 4.07
C ALA A 214 -9.66 -6.16 2.71
N ALA A 215 -10.51 -5.14 2.70
CA ALA A 215 -10.96 -4.50 1.48
C ALA A 215 -11.08 -3.00 1.71
N GLY A 216 -10.92 -2.22 0.65
CA GLY A 216 -11.05 -0.78 0.77
C GLY A 216 -11.28 -0.10 -0.55
N ALA A 217 -11.73 1.15 -0.41
CA ALA A 217 -11.94 2.07 -1.51
C ALA A 217 -11.27 3.41 -1.18
N ARG A 218 -10.70 4.05 -2.17
CA ARG A 218 -10.20 5.43 -2.09
C ARG A 218 -10.76 6.23 -3.24
N ALA A 219 -11.21 7.44 -2.97
CA ALA A 219 -11.72 8.36 -3.98
C ALA A 219 -11.02 9.71 -3.87
N ALA A 220 -10.36 10.17 -4.93
CA ALA A 220 -9.80 11.50 -4.98
C ALA A 220 -10.91 12.51 -5.30
N ILE A 221 -11.09 13.49 -4.41
CA ILE A 221 -12.03 14.61 -4.61
C ILE A 221 -11.19 15.85 -4.91
N GLY A 222 -10.95 16.07 -6.20
CA GLY A 222 -10.05 17.13 -6.65
C GLY A 222 -8.57 16.82 -6.35
N PRO A 223 -7.69 17.82 -6.44
CA PRO A 223 -6.23 17.61 -6.35
C PRO A 223 -5.71 17.45 -4.92
N LEU A 224 -6.46 17.87 -3.93
CA LEU A 224 -5.99 17.97 -2.54
C LEU A 224 -6.59 16.90 -1.63
N LEU A 225 -7.87 16.57 -1.82
CA LEU A 225 -8.63 15.74 -0.90
C LEU A 225 -8.76 14.32 -1.42
N GLN A 226 -8.63 13.34 -0.55
CA GLN A 226 -8.94 11.94 -0.80
C GLN A 226 -9.75 11.38 0.37
N LEU A 227 -10.84 10.71 0.05
CA LEU A 227 -11.61 9.91 1.01
C LEU A 227 -11.19 8.45 0.92
N GLN A 228 -11.28 7.74 2.02
CA GLN A 228 -11.04 6.30 2.06
C GLN A 228 -12.03 5.60 2.97
N LEU A 229 -12.39 4.38 2.58
CA LEU A 229 -13.15 3.44 3.37
C LEU A 229 -12.37 2.13 3.41
N THR A 230 -12.23 1.53 4.56
CA THR A 230 -11.53 0.26 4.73
C THR A 230 -12.35 -0.64 5.65
N ALA A 231 -12.49 -1.90 5.28
CA ALA A 231 -13.03 -2.95 6.14
C ALA A 231 -12.01 -4.07 6.23
N ARG A 232 -11.86 -4.67 7.39
CA ARG A 232 -10.96 -5.81 7.63
C ARG A 232 -11.54 -6.74 8.67
N GLY A 233 -11.20 -8.00 8.60
CA GLY A 233 -11.67 -9.01 9.56
C GLY A 233 -10.62 -10.06 9.85
N ASN A 234 -10.69 -10.58 11.06
CA ASN A 234 -9.92 -11.71 11.57
C ASN A 234 -8.40 -11.54 11.39
N THR A 235 -7.87 -10.34 11.58
CA THR A 235 -6.43 -10.13 11.48
C THR A 235 -5.74 -10.80 12.66
N PHE A 236 -4.78 -11.66 12.35
CA PHE A 236 -3.88 -12.27 13.32
C PHE A 236 -2.45 -11.86 13.01
N ASP A 237 -1.71 -11.48 14.02
CA ASP A 237 -0.28 -11.24 13.90
C ASP A 237 0.48 -12.16 14.87
N PRO A 238 1.28 -13.11 14.35
CA PRO A 238 1.98 -14.07 15.18
C PRO A 238 3.11 -13.43 16.00
N VAL A 239 3.65 -12.31 15.58
CA VAL A 239 4.68 -11.58 16.32
C VAL A 239 4.05 -10.95 17.56
N TYR A 240 2.87 -10.37 17.38
CA TYR A 240 2.19 -9.62 18.42
C TYR A 240 1.15 -10.46 19.18
N LEU A 241 0.89 -11.68 18.71
CA LEU A 241 -0.14 -12.58 19.26
C LEU A 241 -1.50 -11.90 19.37
N THR A 242 -1.73 -10.89 18.56
CA THR A 242 -2.97 -10.11 18.58
C THR A 242 -3.97 -10.66 17.58
N ARG A 243 -5.21 -10.77 18.02
CA ARG A 243 -6.35 -11.03 17.14
C ARG A 243 -7.23 -9.79 17.15
N THR A 244 -7.55 -9.29 15.98
CA THR A 244 -8.52 -8.21 15.84
C THR A 244 -9.75 -8.76 15.13
N GLY A 245 -10.92 -8.48 15.67
CA GLY A 245 -12.19 -8.78 15.02
C GLY A 245 -12.41 -7.94 13.76
N THR A 246 -13.63 -7.97 13.25
CA THR A 246 -14.01 -7.15 12.11
C THR A 246 -14.04 -5.67 12.50
N SER A 247 -13.45 -4.82 11.67
CA SER A 247 -13.48 -3.37 11.85
C SER A 247 -13.73 -2.65 10.52
N VAL A 248 -14.40 -1.51 10.60
CA VAL A 248 -14.61 -0.60 9.48
C VAL A 248 -14.00 0.75 9.84
N ALA A 249 -13.25 1.32 8.92
CA ALA A 249 -12.63 2.61 9.09
C ALA A 249 -13.01 3.54 7.93
N PHE A 250 -13.38 4.76 8.26
CA PHE A 250 -13.57 5.85 7.32
C PHE A 250 -12.51 6.90 7.56
N GLY A 251 -11.89 7.37 6.49
CA GLY A 251 -10.80 8.33 6.60
C GLY A 251 -10.82 9.39 5.51
N MET A 252 -10.16 10.47 5.80
CA MET A 252 -9.91 11.57 4.92
C MET A 252 -8.43 11.91 4.92
N SER A 253 -7.85 12.14 3.76
CA SER A 253 -6.47 12.62 3.67
C SER A 253 -6.37 13.88 2.82
N VAL A 254 -5.55 14.82 3.29
CA VAL A 254 -5.27 16.08 2.60
C VAL A 254 -3.81 16.06 2.16
N ARG A 255 -3.56 16.48 0.93
CA ARG A 255 -2.21 16.63 0.41
C ARG A 255 -1.57 17.90 0.97
N LEU A 256 -0.44 17.74 1.63
CA LEU A 256 0.38 18.86 2.15
C LEU A 256 1.59 19.05 1.23
N GLY A 257 1.53 20.04 0.36
CA GLY A 257 2.67 20.36 -0.49
C GLY A 257 3.02 19.29 -1.54
N GLY A 258 4.03 19.62 -2.36
CA GLY A 258 4.36 18.90 -3.57
C GLY A 258 3.38 19.29 -4.68
N THR A 259 3.91 19.87 -5.74
CA THR A 259 3.18 19.81 -7.00
C THR A 259 2.92 18.33 -7.25
N ALA A 260 1.64 17.92 -7.25
CA ALA A 260 1.31 16.69 -7.96
C ALA A 260 2.09 16.78 -9.27
N PRO A 261 2.96 15.84 -9.64
CA PRO A 261 3.48 15.81 -10.98
C PRO A 261 2.22 15.87 -11.81
N GLY A 262 2.01 16.99 -12.53
CA GLY A 262 0.78 17.39 -13.14
C GLY A 262 -0.09 16.23 -13.58
N ALA A 263 -0.83 15.64 -12.66
CA ALA A 263 -1.94 14.79 -12.97
C ALA A 263 -3.05 15.71 -13.48
N ARG A 264 -2.75 16.37 -14.60
CA ARG A 264 -3.82 16.92 -15.41
C ARG A 264 -4.68 15.72 -15.77
N ALA A 265 -5.97 15.82 -15.51
CA ALA A 265 -6.92 14.84 -15.97
C ALA A 265 -6.61 14.50 -17.43
N PRO A 266 -6.76 13.25 -17.86
CA PRO A 266 -6.64 12.92 -19.27
C PRO A 266 -7.52 13.90 -20.04
N VAL A 267 -6.94 14.59 -21.01
CA VAL A 267 -7.69 15.47 -21.91
C VAL A 267 -8.08 14.62 -23.10
N PRO A 268 -9.30 14.74 -23.63
CA PRO A 268 -9.68 14.09 -24.87
C PRO A 268 -8.64 14.34 -25.97
N ALA A 269 -8.37 13.33 -26.76
CA ALA A 269 -7.44 13.43 -27.87
C ALA A 269 -7.85 14.59 -28.78
N ARG A 270 -6.88 15.42 -29.16
CA ARG A 270 -7.10 16.39 -30.22
C ARG A 270 -7.10 15.65 -31.55
N TYR A 271 -8.08 15.96 -32.41
CA TYR A 271 -8.14 15.44 -33.76
C TYR A 271 -7.71 16.50 -34.78
N VAL A 272 -6.85 16.08 -35.69
CA VAL A 272 -6.46 16.89 -36.86
C VAL A 272 -6.61 16.01 -38.09
N ASN A 273 -7.47 16.41 -39.01
CA ASN A 273 -7.77 15.65 -40.24
C ASN A 273 -8.17 14.18 -39.96
N GLY A 274 -9.00 13.95 -38.93
CA GLY A 274 -9.49 12.61 -38.58
C GLY A 274 -8.50 11.74 -37.82
N ARG A 275 -7.29 12.25 -37.50
CA ARG A 275 -6.27 11.53 -36.76
C ARG A 275 -6.10 12.08 -35.35
N ALA A 276 -6.00 11.21 -34.39
CA ALA A 276 -5.65 11.57 -33.02
C ALA A 276 -4.22 12.11 -32.97
N GLU A 277 -4.03 13.20 -32.26
CA GLU A 277 -2.76 13.90 -32.19
C GLU A 277 -2.22 13.95 -30.75
N VAL A 278 -0.96 13.56 -30.58
CA VAL A 278 -0.20 13.70 -29.32
C VAL A 278 0.95 14.67 -29.54
N ARG A 279 1.08 15.67 -28.67
CA ARG A 279 2.11 16.72 -28.74
C ARG A 279 2.89 16.84 -27.46
N ILE A 280 4.22 17.03 -27.58
CA ILE A 280 5.10 17.39 -26.46
C ILE A 280 6.01 18.55 -26.86
N PRO A 281 6.42 19.42 -25.89
CA PRO A 281 7.38 20.47 -26.17
C PRO A 281 8.71 19.86 -26.63
N SER A 282 9.40 20.49 -27.60
CA SER A 282 10.73 20.05 -28.02
C SER A 282 11.84 20.49 -27.07
N ARG A 283 11.55 21.46 -26.20
CA ARG A 283 12.55 21.99 -25.23
C ARG A 283 12.92 20.93 -24.21
N GLY A 284 14.22 20.64 -24.07
CA GLY A 284 14.74 19.67 -23.11
C GLY A 284 14.63 18.21 -23.57
N ILE A 285 14.32 17.97 -24.85
CA ILE A 285 14.34 16.65 -25.49
C ILE A 285 15.40 16.68 -26.58
N GLU A 286 16.48 15.93 -26.36
CA GLU A 286 17.57 15.78 -27.30
C GLU A 286 17.24 14.72 -28.35
N GLY A 287 17.50 15.04 -29.63
CA GLY A 287 17.20 14.17 -30.75
C GLY A 287 15.71 13.97 -31.02
N GLN A 288 15.40 13.04 -31.91
CA GLN A 288 14.03 12.71 -32.30
C GLN A 288 13.45 11.68 -31.33
N PRO A 289 12.42 12.02 -30.50
CA PRO A 289 11.76 11.04 -29.67
C PRO A 289 10.79 10.19 -30.48
N SER A 290 10.44 9.03 -29.93
CA SER A 290 9.39 8.16 -30.40
C SER A 290 8.26 8.09 -29.36
N ILE A 291 7.06 7.77 -29.78
CA ILE A 291 5.93 7.43 -28.91
C ILE A 291 5.71 5.92 -28.94
N ALA A 292 5.39 5.32 -27.82
CA ALA A 292 5.02 3.91 -27.72
C ALA A 292 3.85 3.77 -26.75
N GLY A 293 2.89 2.94 -27.10
CA GLY A 293 1.68 2.75 -26.28
C GLY A 293 0.82 1.61 -26.80
N ASP A 294 -0.36 1.47 -26.22
CA ASP A 294 -1.33 0.43 -26.57
C ASP A 294 -1.63 0.44 -28.08
N PHE A 295 -1.70 1.61 -28.67
CA PHE A 295 -2.01 1.82 -30.10
C PHE A 295 -0.82 1.54 -31.04
N THR A 296 0.38 1.39 -30.54
CA THR A 296 1.55 0.97 -31.32
C THR A 296 2.02 -0.46 -30.95
N GLY A 297 1.27 -1.16 -30.10
CA GLY A 297 1.70 -2.42 -29.50
C GLY A 297 3.00 -2.26 -28.70
N TRP A 298 3.19 -1.09 -28.09
CA TRP A 298 4.39 -0.70 -27.33
C TRP A 298 5.69 -0.70 -28.15
N LYS A 299 5.60 -0.63 -29.47
CA LYS A 299 6.75 -0.42 -30.38
C LYS A 299 6.94 1.08 -30.56
N PRO A 300 8.20 1.59 -30.45
CA PRO A 300 8.48 2.99 -30.68
C PRO A 300 8.11 3.44 -32.10
N ALA A 301 7.25 4.44 -32.22
CA ALA A 301 6.89 5.11 -33.45
C ALA A 301 7.48 6.53 -33.46
N PRO A 302 8.25 6.95 -34.47
CA PRO A 302 8.92 8.24 -34.48
C PRO A 302 7.91 9.40 -34.47
N MET A 303 8.28 10.49 -33.80
CA MET A 303 7.52 11.73 -33.78
C MET A 303 8.11 12.73 -34.78
N GLU A 304 7.26 13.52 -35.40
CA GLU A 304 7.65 14.58 -36.32
C GLU A 304 7.85 15.91 -35.59
N ARG A 305 8.79 16.73 -36.04
CA ARG A 305 9.02 18.04 -35.46
C ARG A 305 8.19 19.11 -36.15
N GLU A 306 7.31 19.78 -35.40
CA GLU A 306 6.52 20.91 -35.86
C GLU A 306 6.84 22.14 -34.99
N GLY A 307 7.71 23.01 -35.50
CA GLY A 307 8.15 24.19 -34.77
C GLY A 307 8.87 23.85 -33.46
N ASN A 308 8.28 24.26 -32.34
CA ASN A 308 8.81 23.99 -30.99
C ASN A 308 8.19 22.77 -30.31
N ARG A 309 7.58 21.85 -31.07
CA ARG A 309 6.93 20.64 -30.56
C ARG A 309 7.29 19.42 -31.37
N TRP A 310 7.23 18.28 -30.69
CA TRP A 310 7.19 16.95 -31.28
C TRP A 310 5.74 16.50 -31.36
N VAL A 311 5.34 15.96 -32.51
CA VAL A 311 3.94 15.61 -32.84
C VAL A 311 3.90 14.18 -33.36
N TRP A 312 2.96 13.42 -32.91
CA TRP A 312 2.57 12.13 -33.49
C TRP A 312 1.09 12.16 -33.86
N ARG A 313 0.74 11.54 -34.99
CA ARG A 313 -0.64 11.42 -35.44
C ARG A 313 -0.95 10.01 -35.90
N GLY A 314 -2.08 9.46 -35.42
CA GLY A 314 -2.54 8.13 -35.79
C GLY A 314 -4.05 8.00 -35.77
N GLU A 315 -4.56 7.04 -36.55
CA GLU A 315 -5.96 6.67 -36.50
C GLU A 315 -6.20 5.80 -35.26
N LEU A 316 -7.09 6.24 -34.39
CA LEU A 316 -7.42 5.53 -33.17
C LEU A 316 -8.93 5.36 -33.05
N ALA A 317 -9.37 4.17 -32.73
CA ALA A 317 -10.75 3.92 -32.37
C ALA A 317 -11.09 4.64 -31.03
N PRO A 318 -12.38 4.94 -30.78
CA PRO A 318 -12.77 5.42 -29.45
C PRO A 318 -12.32 4.49 -28.35
N GLY A 319 -11.73 5.05 -27.28
CA GLY A 319 -11.19 4.25 -26.20
C GLY A 319 -10.19 5.01 -25.31
N THR A 320 -9.62 4.29 -24.39
CA THR A 320 -8.56 4.80 -23.48
C THR A 320 -7.27 4.04 -23.73
N TYR A 321 -6.21 4.77 -24.02
CA TYR A 321 -4.90 4.23 -24.39
C TYR A 321 -3.83 4.70 -23.42
N HIS A 322 -2.91 3.81 -23.05
CA HIS A 322 -1.70 4.14 -22.32
C HIS A 322 -0.53 4.33 -23.27
N TYR A 323 0.33 5.28 -22.97
CA TYR A 323 1.50 5.56 -23.78
C TYR A 323 2.62 6.22 -23.00
N ALA A 324 3.82 6.12 -23.51
CA ALA A 324 5.01 6.81 -23.04
C ALA A 324 5.86 7.26 -24.24
N PHE A 325 6.93 7.98 -23.98
CA PHE A 325 7.88 8.41 -24.99
C PHE A 325 9.21 7.70 -24.80
N VAL A 326 9.94 7.52 -25.88
CA VAL A 326 11.28 6.95 -25.92
C VAL A 326 12.21 8.01 -26.50
N GLY A 327 13.21 8.42 -25.74
CA GLY A 327 14.23 9.37 -26.20
C GLY A 327 15.16 8.75 -27.26
N ALA A 328 15.90 9.59 -27.94
CA ALA A 328 16.93 9.13 -28.87
C ALA A 328 18.02 8.24 -28.19
N ASP A 329 18.19 8.38 -26.89
CA ASP A 329 19.05 7.56 -26.03
C ASP A 329 18.39 6.23 -25.58
N GLY A 330 17.21 5.91 -26.08
CA GLY A 330 16.45 4.71 -25.73
C GLY A 330 15.77 4.76 -24.36
N LYS A 331 15.86 5.86 -23.61
CA LYS A 331 15.21 5.96 -22.30
C LYS A 331 13.75 6.29 -22.41
N TRP A 332 12.95 5.61 -21.62
CA TRP A 332 11.51 5.83 -21.49
C TRP A 332 11.24 7.01 -20.56
N PHE A 333 10.35 7.91 -20.99
CA PHE A 333 9.96 9.07 -20.20
C PHE A 333 8.55 9.54 -20.51
N VAL A 334 7.94 10.25 -19.58
CA VAL A 334 6.70 11.01 -19.80
C VAL A 334 6.92 12.40 -19.21
N PRO A 335 6.94 13.46 -20.03
CA PRO A 335 7.07 14.82 -19.54
C PRO A 335 5.99 15.18 -18.52
N ALA A 336 6.35 15.97 -17.51
CA ALA A 336 5.41 16.40 -16.47
C ALA A 336 4.24 17.25 -17.03
N SER A 337 4.41 17.85 -18.19
CA SER A 337 3.41 18.66 -18.89
C SER A 337 2.36 17.83 -19.62
N VAL A 338 2.57 16.52 -19.78
CA VAL A 338 1.64 15.65 -20.53
C VAL A 338 0.39 15.39 -19.68
N PRO A 339 -0.81 15.68 -20.21
CA PRO A 339 -2.07 15.35 -19.53
C PRO A 339 -2.20 13.83 -19.35
N GLY A 340 -2.86 13.41 -18.25
CA GLY A 340 -3.07 12.00 -17.97
C GLY A 340 -1.83 11.24 -17.54
N ARG A 341 -0.70 11.91 -17.23
CA ARG A 341 0.49 11.26 -16.68
C ARG A 341 0.16 10.58 -15.37
N ARG A 342 0.49 9.30 -15.27
CA ARG A 342 0.29 8.46 -14.08
C ARG A 342 1.57 7.70 -13.76
N ASP A 343 1.69 7.29 -12.50
CA ASP A 343 2.69 6.31 -12.09
C ASP A 343 2.29 4.94 -12.68
N ASP A 344 3.23 4.23 -13.30
CA ASP A 344 3.01 2.89 -13.86
C ASP A 344 3.06 1.79 -12.80
N GLY A 345 3.31 2.16 -11.53
CA GLY A 345 3.44 1.22 -10.42
C GLY A 345 4.78 0.50 -10.36
N MET A 346 5.66 0.71 -11.34
CA MET A 346 6.98 0.08 -11.45
C MET A 346 8.13 1.09 -11.31
N GLY A 347 7.82 2.32 -10.86
CA GLY A 347 8.78 3.40 -10.70
C GLY A 347 9.00 4.25 -11.95
N GLY A 348 8.24 3.98 -13.02
CA GLY A 348 8.14 4.77 -14.22
C GLY A 348 6.84 5.60 -14.28
N HIS A 349 6.56 6.13 -15.48
CA HIS A 349 5.33 6.87 -15.72
C HIS A 349 4.77 6.49 -17.09
N VAL A 350 3.45 6.41 -17.16
CA VAL A 350 2.67 6.34 -18.39
C VAL A 350 1.74 7.54 -18.49
N ALA A 351 1.35 7.92 -19.68
CA ALA A 351 0.30 8.89 -19.94
C ALA A 351 -0.96 8.17 -20.42
N VAL A 352 -2.09 8.81 -20.24
CA VAL A 352 -3.40 8.30 -20.67
C VAL A 352 -3.97 9.23 -21.75
N LEU A 353 -4.29 8.67 -22.90
CA LEU A 353 -5.00 9.31 -23.99
C LEU A 353 -6.43 8.80 -24.02
N VAL A 354 -7.40 9.70 -24.01
CA VAL A 354 -8.83 9.38 -24.15
C VAL A 354 -9.27 9.80 -25.54
N VAL A 355 -9.77 8.85 -26.30
CA VAL A 355 -10.35 9.06 -27.63
C VAL A 355 -11.85 8.98 -27.49
N ALA A 356 -12.52 10.12 -27.65
CA ALA A 356 -13.98 10.18 -27.59
C ALA A 356 -14.60 9.55 -28.85
N SER A 357 -15.81 9.01 -28.71
CA SER A 357 -16.65 8.50 -29.81
C SER A 357 -17.24 9.63 -30.64
#